data_449fe8c78d5a45dd89064d4fc4080393
#
_entry.id   449fe8c78d5a45dd89064d4fc4080393
#
_cell.length_a   1.000
_cell.length_b   1.000
_cell.length_c   1.000
_cell.angle_alpha   90.00
_cell.angle_beta   90.00
_cell.angle_gamma   90.00
#
_symmetry.space_group_name_H-M   'P 1'
#
loop_
_entity.id
_entity.type
_entity.pdbx_description
1 polymer ?
#
loop_
_entity_poly.entity_id
_entity_poly.type
_entity_poly.pdbx_seq_one_letter_code
_entity_poly.pdbx_strand_id
1 'polypeptide(L)'
;MIPRLPRSRVTHDRWLVSYADFITLLFGLFVVMYAFARADQKKQAQVSKAIDTAFRSMGVMSDAASEQASSDDAAVAANKVMDADVVSPAQVKEDLDRIRRDLAAALSTQIAAHTVSLEMGRDGLVISLREAGFFESGSAVPKPEALPTLREIADKLGPTPYDLRIEGHTDNVPIHNAEFDSNWELSAARATHIARLFLEMKAIPADRLSAAGYAEFHPVASNDTAEGRAKNRRVDLVVMPRTTINFAAESSDLSGPWRKVTDGR
;
A
#
# COMPACT_ATOMS: atom_id res chain seq x y z
N MET A 1 -9.71 -87.27 26.64
CA MET A 1 -10.56 -86.18 26.11
C MET A 1 -10.02 -84.90 26.71
N ILE A 2 -9.21 -84.13 25.91
CA ILE A 2 -8.51 -82.93 26.42
C ILE A 2 -9.33 -81.70 25.99
N PRO A 3 -9.73 -80.81 26.94
CA PRO A 3 -10.51 -79.61 26.57
C PRO A 3 -9.61 -78.61 25.86
N ARG A 4 -10.03 -78.15 24.66
CA ARG A 4 -9.41 -77.04 23.90
C ARG A 4 -9.78 -75.71 24.58
N LEU A 5 -8.76 -75.00 25.07
CA LEU A 5 -8.89 -73.61 25.54
C LEU A 5 -9.25 -72.66 24.37
N PRO A 6 -10.17 -71.70 24.58
CA PRO A 6 -10.55 -70.76 23.56
C PRO A 6 -9.38 -69.80 23.24
N ARG A 7 -9.03 -69.70 21.93
CA ARG A 7 -8.10 -68.70 21.42
C ARG A 7 -8.67 -67.32 21.66
N SER A 8 -7.97 -66.51 22.46
CA SER A 8 -8.29 -65.09 22.58
C SER A 8 -8.16 -64.41 21.22
N ARG A 9 -9.24 -63.82 20.71
CA ARG A 9 -9.18 -62.97 19.54
C ARG A 9 -8.34 -61.73 19.91
N VAL A 10 -7.17 -61.57 19.33
CA VAL A 10 -6.38 -60.35 19.38
C VAL A 10 -7.22 -59.32 18.61
N THR A 11 -7.81 -58.39 19.35
CA THR A 11 -8.60 -57.30 18.77
C THR A 11 -7.66 -56.39 17.99
N HIS A 12 -7.90 -56.29 16.67
CA HIS A 12 -7.18 -55.36 15.78
C HIS A 12 -7.48 -53.88 16.05
N ASP A 13 -8.21 -53.55 17.10
CA ASP A 13 -8.73 -52.21 17.38
C ASP A 13 -7.80 -51.35 18.25
N ARG A 14 -6.59 -51.81 18.55
CA ARG A 14 -5.59 -51.04 19.40
C ARG A 14 -5.17 -49.73 18.72
N TRP A 15 -5.21 -49.66 17.39
CA TRP A 15 -4.90 -48.42 16.68
C TRP A 15 -6.01 -47.35 16.85
N LEU A 16 -7.24 -47.77 17.08
CA LEU A 16 -8.38 -46.87 17.30
C LEU A 16 -8.19 -46.04 18.60
N VAL A 17 -7.59 -46.63 19.63
CA VAL A 17 -7.29 -45.93 20.90
C VAL A 17 -6.24 -44.84 20.64
N SER A 18 -5.16 -45.14 19.91
CA SER A 18 -4.15 -44.13 19.55
C SER A 18 -4.71 -43.04 18.63
N TYR A 19 -5.60 -43.42 17.71
CA TYR A 19 -6.28 -42.45 16.84
C TYR A 19 -7.23 -41.53 17.62
N ALA A 20 -8.01 -42.08 18.58
CA ALA A 20 -8.86 -41.30 19.45
C ALA A 20 -8.08 -40.33 20.32
N ASP A 21 -6.95 -40.75 20.89
CA ASP A 21 -6.06 -39.89 21.66
C ASP A 21 -5.47 -38.76 20.80
N PHE A 22 -5.01 -39.07 19.57
CA PHE A 22 -4.53 -38.06 18.64
C PHE A 22 -5.60 -37.00 18.32
N ILE A 23 -6.86 -37.43 18.02
CA ILE A 23 -7.96 -36.51 17.72
C ILE A 23 -8.33 -35.65 18.92
N THR A 24 -8.32 -36.19 20.13
CA THR A 24 -8.61 -35.41 21.34
C THR A 24 -7.53 -34.38 21.64
N LEU A 25 -6.26 -34.71 21.42
CA LEU A 25 -5.15 -33.76 21.55
C LEU A 25 -5.21 -32.68 20.47
N LEU A 26 -5.50 -33.04 19.21
CA LEU A 26 -5.70 -32.11 18.11
C LEU A 26 -6.86 -31.14 18.39
N PHE A 27 -8.00 -31.67 18.87
CA PHE A 27 -9.15 -30.85 19.27
C PHE A 27 -8.78 -29.88 20.39
N GLY A 28 -8.07 -30.35 21.42
CA GLY A 28 -7.56 -29.51 22.51
C GLY A 28 -6.66 -28.37 21.98
N LEU A 29 -5.76 -28.68 21.06
CA LEU A 29 -4.91 -27.67 20.41
C LEU A 29 -5.75 -26.61 19.67
N PHE A 30 -6.76 -27.03 18.89
CA PHE A 30 -7.63 -26.10 18.19
C PHE A 30 -8.46 -25.21 19.14
N VAL A 31 -8.94 -25.75 20.25
CA VAL A 31 -9.67 -24.95 21.26
C VAL A 31 -8.76 -23.90 21.89
N VAL A 32 -7.53 -24.26 22.21
CA VAL A 32 -6.53 -23.31 22.76
C VAL A 32 -6.20 -22.22 21.72
N MET A 33 -5.89 -22.61 20.49
CA MET A 33 -5.62 -21.65 19.40
C MET A 33 -6.82 -20.71 19.13
N TYR A 34 -8.05 -21.24 19.17
CA TYR A 34 -9.26 -20.44 19.03
C TYR A 34 -9.47 -19.46 20.20
N ALA A 35 -9.16 -19.89 21.43
CA ALA A 35 -9.23 -19.02 22.59
C ALA A 35 -8.20 -17.88 22.51
N PHE A 36 -6.97 -18.14 22.05
CA PHE A 36 -5.97 -17.09 21.82
C PHE A 36 -6.39 -16.12 20.73
N ALA A 37 -6.92 -16.60 19.60
CA ALA A 37 -7.39 -15.76 18.50
C ALA A 37 -8.51 -14.78 18.95
N ARG A 38 -9.39 -15.20 19.84
CA ARG A 38 -10.43 -14.32 20.43
C ARG A 38 -9.90 -13.37 21.50
N ALA A 39 -8.86 -13.75 22.23
CA ALA A 39 -8.25 -12.89 23.25
C ALA A 39 -7.57 -11.66 22.63
N ASP A 40 -6.96 -11.79 21.44
CA ASP A 40 -6.31 -10.68 20.73
C ASP A 40 -7.31 -9.62 20.26
N GLN A 41 -8.48 -10.00 19.79
CA GLN A 41 -9.52 -9.03 19.39
C GLN A 41 -10.02 -8.18 20.55
N LYS A 42 -10.18 -8.77 21.75
CA LYS A 42 -10.59 -8.02 22.95
C LYS A 42 -9.48 -7.09 23.46
N LYS A 43 -8.21 -7.50 23.37
CA LYS A 43 -7.08 -6.65 23.76
C LYS A 43 -6.90 -5.46 22.81
N GLN A 44 -7.06 -5.66 21.49
CA GLN A 44 -7.03 -4.56 20.52
C GLN A 44 -8.13 -3.52 20.78
N ALA A 45 -9.35 -3.94 21.09
CA ALA A 45 -10.44 -3.02 21.43
C ALA A 45 -10.18 -2.27 22.75
N GLN A 46 -9.54 -2.92 23.75
CA GLN A 46 -9.16 -2.27 25.01
C GLN A 46 -8.01 -1.28 24.83
N VAL A 47 -7.01 -1.60 24.02
CA VAL A 47 -5.89 -0.69 23.70
C VAL A 47 -6.40 0.53 22.94
N SER A 48 -7.25 0.35 21.94
CA SER A 48 -7.88 1.45 21.21
C SER A 48 -8.67 2.37 22.14
N LYS A 49 -9.46 1.81 23.06
CA LYS A 49 -10.22 2.58 24.04
C LYS A 49 -9.34 3.28 25.09
N ALA A 50 -8.23 2.66 25.50
CA ALA A 50 -7.26 3.27 26.42
C ALA A 50 -6.51 4.45 25.76
N ILE A 51 -6.16 4.31 24.49
CA ILE A 51 -5.56 5.37 23.67
C ILE A 51 -6.54 6.54 23.55
N ASP A 52 -7.80 6.27 23.20
CA ASP A 52 -8.86 7.29 23.08
C ASP A 52 -9.09 8.04 24.40
N THR A 53 -9.09 7.32 25.52
CA THR A 53 -9.22 7.93 26.86
C THR A 53 -7.99 8.74 27.23
N ALA A 54 -6.78 8.29 26.87
CA ALA A 54 -5.54 9.02 27.12
C ALA A 54 -5.47 10.32 26.31
N PHE A 55 -5.88 10.30 25.03
CA PHE A 55 -5.95 11.50 24.19
C PHE A 55 -6.99 12.51 24.70
N ARG A 56 -8.14 12.04 25.20
CA ARG A 56 -9.14 12.91 25.87
C ARG A 56 -8.61 13.52 27.16
N SER A 57 -7.87 12.76 27.95
CA SER A 57 -7.31 13.24 29.23
C SER A 57 -6.12 14.21 29.05
N MET A 58 -5.45 14.19 27.90
CA MET A 58 -4.38 15.12 27.53
C MET A 58 -4.89 16.45 26.94
N GLY A 59 -6.22 16.65 26.84
CA GLY A 59 -6.80 17.89 26.31
C GLY A 59 -6.64 18.10 24.81
N VAL A 60 -6.24 17.05 24.06
CA VAL A 60 -6.08 17.11 22.60
C VAL A 60 -7.42 17.08 21.87
N MET A 61 -8.52 16.69 22.59
CA MET A 61 -9.90 16.89 22.14
C MET A 61 -10.61 17.79 23.14
N SER A 62 -10.80 19.07 22.79
CA SER A 62 -11.52 20.03 23.61
C SER A 62 -12.98 19.64 23.77
N ASP A 63 -13.45 19.60 25.04
CA ASP A 63 -14.85 19.54 25.45
C ASP A 63 -15.62 20.78 24.95
N ALA A 64 -16.00 20.78 23.68
CA ALA A 64 -16.91 21.78 23.13
C ALA A 64 -18.21 21.13 22.64
N ALA A 65 -18.77 20.20 23.41
CA ALA A 65 -20.15 19.71 23.24
C ALA A 65 -20.60 18.89 24.44
N SER A 66 -20.66 19.49 25.62
CA SER A 66 -21.39 18.92 26.74
C SER A 66 -22.40 19.96 27.31
N GLU A 67 -23.46 20.16 26.56
CA GLU A 67 -24.77 20.51 27.17
C GLU A 67 -25.88 20.03 26.24
N GLN A 68 -26.62 19.01 26.77
CA GLN A 68 -27.96 18.58 26.34
C GLN A 68 -28.13 18.05 24.88
N ALA A 69 -27.60 16.86 24.62
CA ALA A 69 -28.22 15.98 23.62
C ALA A 69 -28.48 14.62 24.23
N SER A 70 -29.72 14.12 24.13
CA SER A 70 -30.15 12.81 24.58
C SER A 70 -29.30 11.71 23.98
N SER A 71 -28.98 10.65 24.74
CA SER A 71 -28.02 9.59 24.44
C SER A 71 -28.21 8.84 23.11
N ASP A 72 -29.35 8.96 22.46
CA ASP A 72 -29.66 8.28 21.21
C ASP A 72 -29.24 9.09 19.97
N ASP A 73 -29.31 10.43 20.03
CA ASP A 73 -28.88 11.28 18.89
C ASP A 73 -27.36 11.42 18.78
N ALA A 74 -26.63 11.34 19.90
CA ALA A 74 -25.18 11.37 19.91
C ALA A 74 -24.55 10.09 19.29
N ALA A 75 -25.18 8.93 19.52
CA ALA A 75 -24.75 7.67 18.91
C ALA A 75 -24.99 7.64 17.41
N VAL A 76 -26.10 8.23 16.92
CA VAL A 76 -26.42 8.34 15.49
C VAL A 76 -25.52 9.38 14.81
N ALA A 77 -25.21 10.50 15.48
CA ALA A 77 -24.28 11.50 14.95
C ALA A 77 -22.83 11.00 14.93
N ALA A 78 -22.38 10.27 15.95
CA ALA A 78 -21.06 9.65 15.98
C ALA A 78 -20.90 8.57 14.90
N ASN A 79 -21.92 7.73 14.68
CA ASN A 79 -21.93 6.78 13.57
C ASN A 79 -21.96 7.47 12.20
N LYS A 80 -22.67 8.60 12.06
CA LYS A 80 -22.75 9.32 10.78
C LYS A 80 -21.45 10.07 10.42
N VAL A 81 -20.65 10.48 11.42
CA VAL A 81 -19.31 11.06 11.22
C VAL A 81 -18.25 9.98 10.98
N MET A 82 -18.45 8.76 11.51
CA MET A 82 -17.58 7.62 11.20
C MET A 82 -17.87 6.95 9.85
N ASP A 83 -19.08 7.12 9.31
CA ASP A 83 -19.50 6.52 8.03
C ASP A 83 -19.17 7.38 6.80
N ALA A 84 -18.64 8.60 6.97
CA ALA A 84 -18.56 9.54 5.87
C ALA A 84 -17.34 9.38 4.96
N ASP A 85 -16.26 8.63 5.31
CA ASP A 85 -15.09 8.46 4.41
C ASP A 85 -14.17 7.26 4.73
N VAL A 86 -14.57 6.29 5.51
CA VAL A 86 -13.76 5.07 5.69
C VAL A 86 -14.15 4.05 4.63
N VAL A 87 -13.58 4.21 3.42
CA VAL A 87 -13.66 3.17 2.39
C VAL A 87 -13.09 1.89 2.98
N SER A 88 -13.90 0.82 3.04
CA SER A 88 -13.43 -0.43 3.65
C SER A 88 -12.24 -0.99 2.86
N PRO A 89 -11.26 -1.65 3.51
CA PRO A 89 -10.12 -2.25 2.81
C PRO A 89 -10.53 -3.22 1.68
N ALA A 90 -11.70 -3.86 1.81
CA ALA A 90 -12.26 -4.73 0.78
C ALA A 90 -12.72 -3.94 -0.46
N GLN A 91 -13.37 -2.80 -0.27
CA GLN A 91 -13.79 -1.92 -1.36
C GLN A 91 -12.59 -1.29 -2.09
N VAL A 92 -11.57 -0.85 -1.35
CA VAL A 92 -10.31 -0.36 -1.94
C VAL A 92 -9.67 -1.41 -2.83
N LYS A 93 -9.60 -2.66 -2.36
CA LYS A 93 -9.03 -3.75 -3.13
C LYS A 93 -9.84 -4.02 -4.41
N GLU A 94 -11.16 -4.03 -4.32
CA GLU A 94 -12.05 -4.24 -5.46
C GLU A 94 -11.91 -3.12 -6.51
N ASP A 95 -11.82 -1.87 -6.05
CA ASP A 95 -11.61 -0.72 -6.92
C ASP A 95 -10.26 -0.76 -7.61
N LEU A 96 -9.18 -1.06 -6.89
CA LEU A 96 -7.84 -1.20 -7.48
C LEU A 96 -7.79 -2.38 -8.47
N ASP A 97 -8.47 -3.48 -8.18
CA ASP A 97 -8.58 -4.61 -9.12
C ASP A 97 -9.38 -4.24 -10.38
N ARG A 98 -10.40 -3.37 -10.27
CA ARG A 98 -11.11 -2.83 -11.43
C ARG A 98 -10.20 -1.94 -12.26
N ILE A 99 -9.51 -0.97 -11.64
CA ILE A 99 -8.53 -0.10 -12.32
C ILE A 99 -7.46 -0.93 -13.02
N ARG A 100 -6.94 -1.97 -12.37
CA ARG A 100 -5.96 -2.88 -12.95
C ARG A 100 -6.50 -3.58 -14.21
N ARG A 101 -7.76 -4.05 -14.20
CA ARG A 101 -8.38 -4.67 -15.38
C ARG A 101 -8.56 -3.68 -16.53
N ASP A 102 -9.01 -2.46 -16.23
CA ASP A 102 -9.22 -1.41 -17.22
C ASP A 102 -7.90 -0.97 -17.86
N LEU A 103 -6.83 -0.85 -17.06
CA LEU A 103 -5.48 -0.58 -17.55
C LEU A 103 -4.92 -1.76 -18.34
N ALA A 104 -5.15 -3.02 -17.91
CA ALA A 104 -4.69 -4.19 -18.64
C ALA A 104 -5.33 -4.31 -20.03
N ALA A 105 -6.60 -3.95 -20.17
CA ALA A 105 -7.28 -3.90 -21.45
C ALA A 105 -6.71 -2.79 -22.35
N ALA A 106 -6.55 -1.58 -21.81
CA ALA A 106 -6.03 -0.44 -22.52
C ALA A 106 -4.57 -0.64 -22.99
N LEU A 107 -3.71 -1.16 -22.10
CA LEU A 107 -2.27 -1.30 -22.33
C LEU A 107 -1.86 -2.69 -22.80
N SER A 108 -2.78 -3.46 -23.40
CA SER A 108 -2.52 -4.86 -23.80
C SER A 108 -1.32 -5.02 -24.72
N THR A 109 -1.12 -4.10 -25.65
CA THR A 109 0.04 -4.08 -26.57
C THR A 109 1.36 -3.87 -25.83
N GLN A 110 1.41 -2.92 -24.89
CA GLN A 110 2.60 -2.59 -24.10
C GLN A 110 2.93 -3.70 -23.10
N ILE A 111 1.91 -4.36 -22.56
CA ILE A 111 2.08 -5.53 -21.70
C ILE A 111 2.64 -6.70 -22.49
N ALA A 112 2.11 -6.98 -23.69
CA ALA A 112 2.63 -8.03 -24.59
C ALA A 112 4.07 -7.75 -25.03
N ALA A 113 4.42 -6.48 -25.25
CA ALA A 113 5.78 -6.03 -25.53
C ALA A 113 6.71 -6.01 -24.30
N HIS A 114 6.20 -6.37 -23.12
CA HIS A 114 6.93 -6.32 -21.85
C HIS A 114 7.49 -4.93 -21.48
N THR A 115 6.94 -3.84 -22.00
CA THR A 115 7.32 -2.48 -21.62
C THR A 115 6.55 -1.95 -20.45
N VAL A 116 5.36 -2.51 -20.18
CA VAL A 116 4.51 -2.22 -19.02
C VAL A 116 4.17 -3.51 -18.28
N SER A 117 4.18 -3.49 -16.95
CA SER A 117 3.60 -4.55 -16.11
C SER A 117 2.68 -3.95 -15.03
N LEU A 118 1.67 -4.73 -14.62
CA LEU A 118 0.66 -4.35 -13.63
C LEU A 118 0.65 -5.38 -12.51
N GLU A 119 0.96 -4.97 -11.29
CA GLU A 119 1.04 -5.86 -10.14
C GLU A 119 0.34 -5.23 -8.92
N MET A 120 -0.31 -6.07 -8.09
CA MET A 120 -0.79 -5.62 -6.78
C MET A 120 0.36 -5.67 -5.81
N GLY A 121 0.84 -4.50 -5.42
CA GLY A 121 1.91 -4.33 -4.44
C GLY A 121 1.38 -4.21 -3.01
N ARG A 122 2.30 -3.93 -2.09
CA ARG A 122 2.00 -3.75 -0.66
C ARG A 122 1.15 -2.50 -0.40
N ASP A 123 1.45 -1.41 -1.10
CA ASP A 123 0.85 -0.09 -0.90
C ASP A 123 -0.36 0.15 -1.82
N GLY A 124 -0.58 -0.72 -2.83
CA GLY A 124 -1.65 -0.57 -3.80
C GLY A 124 -1.30 -1.17 -5.17
N LEU A 125 -1.88 -0.63 -6.24
CA LEU A 125 -1.60 -1.07 -7.60
C LEU A 125 -0.31 -0.42 -8.12
N VAL A 126 0.63 -1.24 -8.55
CA VAL A 126 1.90 -0.81 -9.16
C VAL A 126 1.85 -1.00 -10.67
N ILE A 127 2.10 0.07 -11.40
CA ILE A 127 2.23 0.09 -12.87
C ILE A 127 3.71 0.35 -13.17
N SER A 128 4.44 -0.67 -13.58
CA SER A 128 5.87 -0.57 -13.86
C SER A 128 6.13 -0.26 -15.33
N LEU A 129 6.78 0.86 -15.59
CA LEU A 129 7.17 1.36 -16.90
C LEU A 129 8.66 1.06 -17.10
N ARG A 130 9.01 0.10 -17.96
CA ARG A 130 10.42 -0.24 -18.22
C ARG A 130 11.12 0.83 -19.05
N GLU A 131 12.37 1.14 -18.70
CA GLU A 131 13.21 2.14 -19.39
C GLU A 131 13.14 2.01 -20.91
N ALA A 132 13.34 0.81 -21.44
CA ALA A 132 13.42 0.57 -22.88
C ALA A 132 12.19 1.07 -23.67
N GLY A 133 11.00 1.06 -23.05
CA GLY A 133 9.76 1.54 -23.66
C GLY A 133 9.51 3.04 -23.48
N PHE A 134 10.13 3.69 -22.50
CA PHE A 134 9.75 5.03 -22.07
C PHE A 134 10.87 6.05 -22.09
N PHE A 135 12.15 5.64 -21.99
CA PHE A 135 13.29 6.54 -21.91
C PHE A 135 14.43 6.05 -22.80
N GLU A 136 15.26 6.99 -23.26
CA GLU A 136 16.58 6.64 -23.77
C GLU A 136 17.52 6.28 -22.61
N SER A 137 18.53 5.46 -22.90
CA SER A 137 19.50 5.05 -21.87
C SER A 137 20.22 6.26 -21.31
N GLY A 138 20.21 6.38 -19.97
CA GLY A 138 20.82 7.51 -19.26
C GLY A 138 20.09 8.84 -19.39
N SER A 139 18.90 8.88 -20.00
CA SER A 139 18.05 10.07 -20.10
C SER A 139 16.87 10.00 -19.13
N ALA A 140 16.42 11.17 -18.66
CA ALA A 140 15.22 11.31 -17.85
C ALA A 140 14.02 11.88 -18.64
N VAL A 141 14.21 12.25 -19.91
CA VAL A 141 13.13 12.77 -20.74
C VAL A 141 12.38 11.59 -21.39
N PRO A 142 11.05 11.50 -21.21
CA PRO A 142 10.26 10.48 -21.85
C PRO A 142 10.35 10.57 -23.38
N LYS A 143 10.42 9.42 -24.06
CA LYS A 143 10.38 9.33 -25.51
C LYS A 143 9.07 9.88 -26.07
N PRO A 144 9.08 10.54 -27.24
CA PRO A 144 7.84 10.99 -27.90
C PRO A 144 6.84 9.85 -28.11
N GLU A 145 7.32 8.64 -28.44
CA GLU A 145 6.50 7.45 -28.69
C GLU A 145 5.84 6.90 -27.41
N ALA A 146 6.36 7.26 -26.23
CA ALA A 146 5.80 6.88 -24.94
C ALA A 146 4.66 7.81 -24.50
N LEU A 147 4.57 9.02 -25.03
CA LEU A 147 3.58 10.03 -24.62
C LEU A 147 2.13 9.56 -24.76
N PRO A 148 1.70 8.88 -25.84
CA PRO A 148 0.34 8.35 -25.94
C PRO A 148 0.01 7.36 -24.82
N THR A 149 0.93 6.45 -24.50
CA THR A 149 0.76 5.47 -23.41
C THR A 149 0.67 6.15 -22.04
N LEU A 150 1.53 7.15 -21.79
CA LEU A 150 1.49 7.92 -20.54
C LEU A 150 0.18 8.72 -20.41
N ARG A 151 -0.34 9.27 -21.50
CA ARG A 151 -1.64 9.94 -21.54
C ARG A 151 -2.77 8.96 -21.23
N GLU A 152 -2.77 7.78 -21.82
CA GLU A 152 -3.78 6.77 -21.59
C GLU A 152 -3.81 6.31 -20.12
N ILE A 153 -2.64 6.13 -19.50
CA ILE A 153 -2.54 5.85 -18.06
C ILE A 153 -3.11 7.01 -17.24
N ALA A 154 -2.72 8.24 -17.55
CA ALA A 154 -3.17 9.43 -16.84
C ALA A 154 -4.70 9.63 -16.94
N ASP A 155 -5.29 9.40 -18.11
CA ASP A 155 -6.73 9.51 -18.35
C ASP A 155 -7.53 8.46 -17.56
N LYS A 156 -6.96 7.27 -17.35
CA LYS A 156 -7.57 6.22 -16.52
C LYS A 156 -7.45 6.49 -15.03
N LEU A 157 -6.34 7.07 -14.56
CA LEU A 157 -6.08 7.36 -13.15
C LEU A 157 -6.67 8.68 -12.68
N GLY A 158 -6.85 9.65 -13.58
CA GLY A 158 -7.38 10.98 -13.26
C GLY A 158 -8.71 10.96 -12.52
N PRO A 159 -9.74 10.22 -13.00
CA PRO A 159 -11.06 10.15 -12.35
C PRO A 159 -11.07 9.41 -11.01
N THR A 160 -10.00 8.70 -10.65
CA THR A 160 -9.95 7.91 -9.42
C THR A 160 -9.66 8.80 -8.20
N PRO A 161 -10.09 8.41 -6.97
CA PRO A 161 -9.82 9.18 -5.76
C PRO A 161 -8.43 8.88 -5.15
N TYR A 162 -7.62 8.04 -5.79
CA TYR A 162 -6.37 7.52 -5.26
C TYR A 162 -5.20 8.48 -5.48
N ASP A 163 -4.24 8.48 -4.54
CA ASP A 163 -2.96 9.17 -4.70
C ASP A 163 -2.03 8.39 -5.63
N LEU A 164 -1.17 9.09 -6.33
CA LEU A 164 -0.20 8.51 -7.24
C LEU A 164 1.23 8.91 -6.82
N ARG A 165 2.01 7.92 -6.40
CA ARG A 165 3.44 8.08 -6.14
C ARG A 165 4.22 7.53 -7.33
N ILE A 166 5.11 8.35 -7.87
CA ILE A 166 5.95 8.02 -9.01
C ILE A 166 7.35 7.73 -8.49
N GLU A 167 7.84 6.52 -8.71
CA GLU A 167 9.09 6.02 -8.17
C GLU A 167 10.07 5.67 -9.29
N GLY A 168 11.23 6.35 -9.32
CA GLY A 168 12.30 6.07 -10.27
C GLY A 168 13.29 5.06 -9.71
N HIS A 169 13.68 4.07 -10.53
CA HIS A 169 14.65 3.03 -10.21
C HIS A 169 15.66 2.86 -11.32
N THR A 170 16.88 2.46 -10.94
CA THR A 170 17.96 2.09 -11.86
C THR A 170 18.44 0.67 -11.61
N ASP A 171 19.32 0.17 -12.44
CA ASP A 171 20.17 -0.96 -12.10
C ASP A 171 21.40 -0.48 -11.29
N ASN A 172 22.30 -1.40 -10.96
CA ASN A 172 23.51 -1.11 -10.18
C ASN A 172 24.70 -0.62 -11.03
N VAL A 173 24.51 -0.35 -12.33
CA VAL A 173 25.56 0.24 -13.16
C VAL A 173 25.63 1.74 -12.86
N PRO A 174 26.74 2.26 -12.34
CA PRO A 174 26.85 3.68 -12.03
C PRO A 174 26.70 4.53 -13.29
N ILE A 175 25.92 5.60 -13.19
CA ILE A 175 25.86 6.63 -14.22
C ILE A 175 26.68 7.86 -13.79
N HIS A 176 27.40 8.44 -14.74
CA HIS A 176 28.01 9.75 -14.61
C HIS A 176 28.08 10.37 -16.00
N ASN A 177 27.29 11.41 -16.24
CA ASN A 177 27.24 12.14 -17.50
C ASN A 177 27.08 13.64 -17.26
N ALA A 178 26.85 14.43 -18.30
CA ALA A 178 26.72 15.89 -18.16
C ALA A 178 25.45 16.35 -17.41
N GLU A 179 24.45 15.49 -17.26
CA GLU A 179 23.16 15.82 -16.64
C GLU A 179 23.00 15.18 -15.24
N PHE A 180 23.63 14.02 -14.99
CA PHE A 180 23.44 13.24 -13.78
C PHE A 180 24.78 12.75 -13.22
N ASP A 181 25.04 13.08 -11.97
CA ASP A 181 26.24 12.66 -11.26
C ASP A 181 26.12 11.23 -10.71
N SER A 182 24.90 10.75 -10.45
CA SER A 182 24.65 9.40 -9.92
C SER A 182 23.27 8.86 -10.32
N ASN A 183 23.04 7.59 -10.00
CA ASN A 183 21.75 6.91 -10.16
C ASN A 183 20.62 7.57 -9.35
N TRP A 184 20.95 8.30 -8.28
CA TRP A 184 19.97 9.04 -7.49
C TRP A 184 19.34 10.17 -8.30
N GLU A 185 20.16 11.02 -8.94
CA GLU A 185 19.69 12.14 -9.75
C GLU A 185 18.88 11.64 -10.95
N LEU A 186 19.39 10.62 -11.67
CA LEU A 186 18.69 10.05 -12.82
C LEU A 186 17.31 9.52 -12.43
N SER A 187 17.24 8.71 -11.35
CA SER A 187 15.98 8.11 -10.92
C SER A 187 14.96 9.16 -10.45
N ALA A 188 15.41 10.15 -9.66
CA ALA A 188 14.57 11.25 -9.20
C ALA A 188 14.08 12.14 -10.35
N ALA A 189 14.95 12.45 -11.32
CA ALA A 189 14.61 13.23 -12.50
C ALA A 189 13.56 12.52 -13.37
N ARG A 190 13.68 11.21 -13.59
CA ARG A 190 12.67 10.39 -14.31
C ARG A 190 11.30 10.47 -13.65
N ALA A 191 11.24 10.25 -12.34
CA ALA A 191 10.01 10.33 -11.57
C ALA A 191 9.38 11.73 -11.66
N THR A 192 10.18 12.78 -11.51
CA THR A 192 9.73 14.18 -11.57
C THR A 192 9.25 14.57 -12.97
N HIS A 193 9.91 14.11 -14.04
CA HIS A 193 9.47 14.38 -15.41
C HIS A 193 8.11 13.76 -15.72
N ILE A 194 7.85 12.52 -15.28
CA ILE A 194 6.52 11.91 -15.43
C ILE A 194 5.48 12.68 -14.62
N ALA A 195 5.79 13.06 -13.37
CA ALA A 195 4.87 13.86 -12.54
C ALA A 195 4.51 15.17 -13.22
N ARG A 196 5.51 15.90 -13.71
CA ARG A 196 5.30 17.17 -14.44
C ARG A 196 4.47 16.98 -15.69
N LEU A 197 4.71 15.90 -16.46
CA LEU A 197 3.92 15.58 -17.63
C LEU A 197 2.44 15.38 -17.31
N PHE A 198 2.13 14.66 -16.22
CA PHE A 198 0.74 14.46 -15.79
C PHE A 198 0.08 15.76 -15.33
N LEU A 199 0.83 16.68 -14.71
CA LEU A 199 0.36 18.01 -14.37
C LEU A 199 0.09 18.88 -15.61
N GLU A 200 0.99 18.87 -16.59
CA GLU A 200 0.83 19.60 -17.87
C GLU A 200 -0.39 19.10 -18.66
N MET A 201 -0.64 17.80 -18.62
CA MET A 201 -1.84 17.18 -19.19
C MET A 201 -3.14 17.53 -18.42
N LYS A 202 -3.03 18.10 -17.22
CA LYS A 202 -4.14 18.36 -16.29
C LYS A 202 -4.97 17.11 -15.98
N ALA A 203 -4.34 15.94 -16.05
CA ALA A 203 -5.01 14.67 -15.85
C ALA A 203 -5.16 14.33 -14.37
N ILE A 204 -4.15 14.64 -13.56
CA ILE A 204 -4.11 14.32 -12.14
C ILE A 204 -3.82 15.60 -11.33
N PRO A 205 -4.60 15.92 -10.28
CA PRO A 205 -4.35 17.08 -9.42
C PRO A 205 -3.00 16.99 -8.68
N ALA A 206 -2.36 18.13 -8.47
CA ALA A 206 -1.02 18.21 -7.87
C ALA A 206 -0.97 17.66 -6.44
N ASP A 207 -2.04 17.83 -5.66
CA ASP A 207 -2.17 17.34 -4.28
C ASP A 207 -2.24 15.81 -4.17
N ARG A 208 -2.45 15.12 -5.30
CA ARG A 208 -2.46 13.65 -5.41
C ARG A 208 -1.15 13.08 -5.94
N LEU A 209 -0.20 13.91 -6.36
CA LEU A 209 1.04 13.48 -6.98
C LEU A 209 2.22 13.58 -6.02
N SER A 210 3.04 12.57 -5.99
CA SER A 210 4.36 12.59 -5.36
C SER A 210 5.39 11.91 -6.26
N ALA A 211 6.66 12.32 -6.17
CA ALA A 211 7.75 11.74 -6.94
C ALA A 211 8.94 11.42 -6.01
N ALA A 212 9.56 10.26 -6.22
CA ALA A 212 10.72 9.81 -5.46
C ALA A 212 11.72 9.08 -6.37
N GLY A 213 13.01 9.22 -6.09
CA GLY A 213 14.07 8.43 -6.70
C GLY A 213 14.60 7.43 -5.67
N TYR A 214 14.87 6.20 -6.10
CA TYR A 214 15.40 5.13 -5.25
C TYR A 214 16.72 4.55 -5.76
N ALA A 215 17.25 5.08 -6.86
CA ALA A 215 18.46 4.59 -7.49
C ALA A 215 18.42 3.05 -7.70
N GLU A 216 19.51 2.35 -7.38
CA GLU A 216 19.65 0.89 -7.47
C GLU A 216 19.22 0.13 -6.21
N PHE A 217 18.76 0.82 -5.16
CA PHE A 217 18.58 0.22 -3.82
C PHE A 217 17.26 -0.52 -3.64
N HIS A 218 16.34 -0.46 -4.62
CA HIS A 218 15.08 -1.20 -4.60
C HIS A 218 14.94 -2.11 -5.83
N PRO A 219 15.82 -3.13 -5.98
CA PRO A 219 15.80 -4.02 -7.13
C PRO A 219 14.61 -5.00 -7.04
N VAL A 220 13.98 -5.28 -8.18
CA VAL A 220 12.93 -6.32 -8.34
C VAL A 220 13.48 -7.61 -8.96
N ALA A 221 14.72 -7.59 -9.44
CA ALA A 221 15.43 -8.74 -9.99
C ALA A 221 16.93 -8.64 -9.69
N SER A 222 17.67 -9.75 -9.86
CA SER A 222 19.12 -9.73 -9.69
C SER A 222 19.79 -8.79 -10.68
N ASN A 223 20.71 -7.96 -10.19
CA ASN A 223 21.56 -7.11 -11.03
C ASN A 223 22.71 -7.88 -11.75
N ASP A 224 22.91 -9.16 -11.45
CA ASP A 224 23.96 -9.96 -12.04
C ASP A 224 23.69 -10.29 -13.51
N THR A 225 22.42 -10.37 -13.89
CA THR A 225 22.01 -10.68 -15.27
C THR A 225 21.57 -9.42 -16.02
N ALA A 226 21.77 -9.41 -17.34
CA ALA A 226 21.32 -8.31 -18.19
C ALA A 226 19.79 -8.15 -18.16
N GLU A 227 19.07 -9.27 -18.13
CA GLU A 227 17.60 -9.31 -18.04
C GLU A 227 17.09 -8.77 -16.70
N GLY A 228 17.79 -9.08 -15.60
CA GLY A 228 17.45 -8.56 -14.28
C GLY A 228 17.70 -7.06 -14.18
N ARG A 229 18.84 -6.57 -14.69
CA ARG A 229 19.12 -5.13 -14.79
C ARG A 229 18.06 -4.40 -15.61
N ALA A 230 17.64 -4.97 -16.75
CA ALA A 230 16.58 -4.37 -17.57
C ALA A 230 15.23 -4.27 -16.85
N LYS A 231 14.93 -5.20 -15.90
CA LYS A 231 13.75 -5.11 -15.04
C LYS A 231 13.91 -4.05 -13.96
N ASN A 232 15.13 -3.84 -13.45
CA ASN A 232 15.41 -2.86 -12.42
C ASN A 232 15.37 -1.42 -12.94
N ARG A 233 15.78 -1.17 -14.20
CA ARG A 233 15.65 0.14 -14.87
C ARG A 233 14.18 0.39 -15.23
N ARG A 234 13.44 1.04 -14.32
CA ARG A 234 12.01 1.28 -14.45
C ARG A 234 11.56 2.54 -13.74
N VAL A 235 10.35 2.98 -14.05
CA VAL A 235 9.59 3.91 -13.25
C VAL A 235 8.29 3.23 -12.82
N ASP A 236 8.03 3.18 -11.53
CA ASP A 236 6.82 2.60 -10.96
C ASP A 236 5.83 3.73 -10.66
N LEU A 237 4.58 3.55 -11.09
CA LEU A 237 3.45 4.39 -10.75
C LEU A 237 2.63 3.64 -9.71
N VAL A 238 2.71 4.06 -8.45
CA VAL A 238 2.05 3.40 -7.32
C VAL A 238 0.75 4.12 -7.01
N VAL A 239 -0.37 3.46 -7.30
CA VAL A 239 -1.73 3.96 -7.02
C VAL A 239 -2.13 3.50 -5.63
N MET A 240 -2.29 4.44 -4.70
CA MET A 240 -2.49 4.17 -3.27
C MET A 240 -3.77 4.80 -2.76
N PRO A 241 -4.42 4.18 -1.75
CA PRO A 241 -5.50 4.85 -1.02
C PRO A 241 -5.02 6.16 -0.41
N ARG A 242 -5.83 7.21 -0.54
CA ARG A 242 -5.53 8.50 0.09
C ARG A 242 -5.60 8.35 1.61
N THR A 243 -4.46 8.47 2.28
CA THR A 243 -4.42 8.57 3.72
C THR A 243 -4.73 10.01 4.10
N THR A 244 -5.98 10.31 4.38
CA THR A 244 -6.37 11.62 4.95
C THR A 244 -5.92 11.64 6.40
N ILE A 245 -4.67 12.02 6.65
CA ILE A 245 -4.26 12.46 7.97
C ILE A 245 -4.85 13.87 8.11
N ASN A 246 -5.99 13.95 8.75
CA ASN A 246 -6.66 15.22 8.98
C ASN A 246 -5.92 15.95 10.11
N PHE A 247 -4.86 16.72 9.78
CA PHE A 247 -4.27 17.71 10.66
C PHE A 247 -5.16 18.97 10.75
N ALA A 248 -6.46 18.82 10.56
CA ALA A 248 -7.40 19.91 10.74
C ALA A 248 -7.55 20.17 12.23
N ALA A 249 -6.81 21.11 12.73
CA ALA A 249 -7.16 22.02 13.80
C ALA A 249 -5.98 22.69 14.56
N GLU A 250 -4.75 22.68 14.06
CA GLU A 250 -3.67 23.42 14.75
C GLU A 250 -3.04 24.55 13.92
N SER A 251 -3.76 25.10 12.94
CA SER A 251 -3.26 26.27 12.20
C SER A 251 -3.65 27.62 12.81
N SER A 252 -4.14 27.67 14.05
CA SER A 252 -4.48 28.95 14.70
C SER A 252 -3.43 29.52 15.65
N ASP A 253 -2.29 28.88 15.84
CA ASP A 253 -1.23 29.44 16.69
C ASP A 253 0.20 29.21 16.16
N LEU A 254 0.44 29.61 14.90
CA LEU A 254 1.81 29.80 14.38
C LEU A 254 2.32 31.23 14.60
N SER A 255 1.92 31.89 15.68
CA SER A 255 2.54 33.09 16.18
C SER A 255 3.74 32.76 17.09
N GLY A 256 4.57 31.78 16.69
CA GLY A 256 5.80 31.43 17.42
C GLY A 256 6.92 32.47 17.25
N PRO A 257 7.90 32.48 18.15
CA PRO A 257 8.89 33.57 18.34
C PRO A 257 9.97 33.74 17.24
N TRP A 258 9.89 33.01 16.11
CA TRP A 258 10.92 33.08 15.05
C TRP A 258 10.57 33.99 13.86
N ARG A 259 9.54 34.86 14.00
CA ARG A 259 9.24 35.90 13.01
C ARG A 259 10.06 37.21 13.19
N LYS A 260 11.17 37.23 13.95
CA LYS A 260 11.98 38.42 14.19
C LYS A 260 13.42 38.34 13.69
N VAL A 261 13.70 37.67 12.57
CA VAL A 261 15.07 37.61 12.01
C VAL A 261 15.16 38.11 10.57
N THR A 262 14.19 38.87 10.07
CA THR A 262 14.33 39.51 8.75
C THR A 262 13.89 40.96 8.78
N ASP A 263 14.49 41.79 9.69
CA ASP A 263 14.56 43.22 9.47
C ASP A 263 15.82 43.74 10.16
N GLY A 264 16.89 43.82 9.39
CA GLY A 264 18.16 44.36 9.86
C GLY A 264 19.24 44.35 8.80
N ARG A 265 19.10 45.16 7.81
CA ARG A 265 20.02 45.89 6.95
C ARG A 265 19.71 45.82 5.48
#